data_4046611ec94caf2a6083d75b6171a92b
#
_entry.id   4046611ec94caf2a6083d75b6171a92b
#
_cell.length_a   1.000
_cell.length_b   1.000
_cell.length_c   1.000
_cell.angle_alpha   90.00
_cell.angle_beta   90.00
_cell.angle_gamma   90.00
#
_symmetry.space_group_name_H-M   'P 1'
#
loop_
_entity.id
_entity.type
_entity.pdbx_description
1 polymer ?
#
loop_
_entity_poly.entity_id
_entity_poly.type
_entity_poly.pdbx_seq_one_letter_code
_entity_poly.pdbx_strand_id
1 'polypeptide(L)'
;QGITGEKKINQRLAAFRELVEKTYAEMLTKDGVVSAELLKNRLQGVAATPTTLLAMSEAELQSVKACVGRSRSEGTYRNHTYSDKMLREWIESKGRKDMPIHAVTDGMFEEFRFYLKKKRFTAKTVNRDLCWLSRLMYRAVSKRIIRYNPFEGATYEKVERKIRFLQKSDVAKLMALK
;
A
#
# COMPACT_ATOMS: atom_id res chain seq x y z
N GLN A 1 -39.23 -21.69 34.00
CA GLN A 1 -37.85 -21.09 34.02
C GLN A 1 -37.26 -20.86 32.63
N GLY A 2 -37.82 -21.44 31.51
CA GLY A 2 -37.29 -21.30 30.14
C GLY A 2 -37.48 -19.91 29.50
N ILE A 3 -38.62 -19.27 29.72
CA ILE A 3 -39.04 -18.05 29.02
C ILE A 3 -38.16 -16.82 29.32
N THR A 4 -37.56 -16.73 30.50
CA THR A 4 -36.73 -15.62 30.92
C THR A 4 -35.32 -15.70 30.25
N GLY A 5 -34.82 -16.90 29.99
CA GLY A 5 -33.58 -17.17 29.30
C GLY A 5 -33.64 -16.81 27.80
N GLU A 6 -34.70 -17.20 27.11
CA GLU A 6 -34.96 -16.91 25.71
C GLU A 6 -35.08 -15.40 25.45
N LYS A 7 -35.80 -14.66 26.32
CA LYS A 7 -35.94 -13.21 26.20
C LYS A 7 -34.56 -12.52 26.30
N LYS A 8 -33.67 -12.94 27.21
CA LYS A 8 -32.32 -12.39 27.36
C LYS A 8 -31.45 -12.71 26.17
N ILE A 9 -31.55 -13.92 25.60
CA ILE A 9 -30.81 -14.34 24.40
C ILE A 9 -31.28 -13.51 23.21
N ASN A 10 -32.59 -13.39 23.00
CA ASN A 10 -33.14 -12.62 21.88
C ASN A 10 -32.79 -11.14 21.99
N GLN A 11 -32.79 -10.55 23.16
CA GLN A 11 -32.30 -9.17 23.36
C GLN A 11 -30.81 -9.00 23.01
N ARG A 12 -29.96 -9.95 23.39
CA ARG A 12 -28.54 -9.94 23.04
C ARG A 12 -28.31 -10.09 21.53
N LEU A 13 -29.09 -10.96 20.89
CA LEU A 13 -29.03 -11.14 19.42
C LEU A 13 -29.50 -9.88 18.70
N ALA A 14 -30.57 -9.25 19.14
CA ALA A 14 -31.06 -7.99 18.58
C ALA A 14 -30.03 -6.86 18.74
N ALA A 15 -29.44 -6.69 19.92
CA ALA A 15 -28.38 -5.71 20.16
C ALA A 15 -27.11 -5.97 19.33
N PHE A 16 -26.73 -7.24 19.17
CA PHE A 16 -25.60 -7.61 18.32
C PHE A 16 -25.87 -7.32 16.84
N ARG A 17 -27.08 -7.62 16.37
CA ARG A 17 -27.51 -7.30 15.00
C ARG A 17 -27.46 -5.81 14.74
N GLU A 18 -27.98 -4.99 15.63
CA GLU A 18 -27.95 -3.53 15.52
C GLU A 18 -26.49 -3.02 15.50
N LEU A 19 -25.61 -3.57 16.33
CA LEU A 19 -24.19 -3.23 16.33
C LEU A 19 -23.51 -3.58 14.99
N VAL A 20 -23.84 -4.75 14.43
CA VAL A 20 -23.32 -5.17 13.12
C VAL A 20 -23.79 -4.22 12.01
N GLU A 21 -25.10 -3.92 11.96
CA GLU A 21 -25.68 -3.03 10.95
C GLU A 21 -25.11 -1.61 11.06
N LYS A 22 -24.98 -1.07 12.25
CA LYS A 22 -24.36 0.23 12.51
C LYS A 22 -22.89 0.26 12.06
N THR A 23 -22.11 -0.73 12.47
CA THR A 23 -20.69 -0.83 12.10
C THR A 23 -20.51 -0.99 10.60
N TYR A 24 -21.39 -1.77 9.96
CA TYR A 24 -21.40 -1.92 8.49
C TYR A 24 -21.67 -0.59 7.78
N ALA A 25 -22.69 0.15 8.23
CA ALA A 25 -23.06 1.44 7.64
C ALA A 25 -21.93 2.49 7.83
N GLU A 26 -21.31 2.53 9.01
CA GLU A 26 -20.15 3.42 9.27
C GLU A 26 -18.96 3.08 8.37
N MET A 27 -18.64 1.80 8.20
CA MET A 27 -17.55 1.37 7.33
C MET A 27 -17.86 1.66 5.86
N LEU A 28 -19.09 1.41 5.42
CA LEU A 28 -19.51 1.69 4.06
C LEU A 28 -19.41 3.18 3.72
N THR A 29 -19.83 4.04 4.64
CA THR A 29 -19.76 5.50 4.47
C THR A 29 -18.31 6.01 4.45
N LYS A 30 -17.45 5.44 5.29
CA LYS A 30 -16.06 5.88 5.46
C LYS A 30 -15.12 5.28 4.41
N ASP A 31 -15.25 3.99 4.14
CA ASP A 31 -14.30 3.18 3.38
C ASP A 31 -14.85 2.77 2.00
N GLY A 32 -16.14 2.96 1.75
CA GLY A 32 -16.83 2.71 0.46
C GLY A 32 -17.15 1.25 0.17
N VAL A 33 -16.48 0.27 0.81
CA VAL A 33 -16.79 -1.18 0.70
C VAL A 33 -16.45 -1.90 2.00
N VAL A 34 -17.26 -2.88 2.36
CA VAL A 34 -17.09 -3.70 3.56
C VAL A 34 -16.99 -5.17 3.18
N SER A 35 -15.88 -5.83 3.51
CA SER A 35 -15.81 -7.29 3.48
C SER A 35 -16.22 -7.88 4.83
N ALA A 36 -16.74 -9.12 4.81
CA ALA A 36 -17.14 -9.83 6.03
C ALA A 36 -15.99 -9.92 7.05
N GLU A 37 -14.74 -10.07 6.57
CA GLU A 37 -13.56 -10.18 7.40
C GLU A 37 -13.18 -8.83 8.05
N LEU A 38 -13.28 -7.73 7.31
CA LEU A 38 -13.06 -6.38 7.85
C LEU A 38 -14.10 -6.05 8.92
N LEU A 39 -15.37 -6.37 8.67
CA LEU A 39 -16.46 -6.18 9.63
C LEU A 39 -16.23 -6.99 10.91
N LYS A 40 -15.87 -8.27 10.77
CA LYS A 40 -15.52 -9.14 11.89
C LYS A 40 -14.37 -8.56 12.72
N ASN A 41 -13.28 -8.14 12.08
CA ASN A 41 -12.12 -7.56 12.75
C ASN A 41 -12.49 -6.28 13.52
N ARG A 42 -13.35 -5.43 12.93
CA ARG A 42 -13.84 -4.21 13.57
C ARG A 42 -14.69 -4.52 14.80
N LEU A 43 -15.59 -5.49 14.70
CA LEU A 43 -16.45 -5.94 15.81
C LEU A 43 -15.65 -6.59 16.95
N GLN A 44 -14.54 -7.24 16.63
CA GLN A 44 -13.63 -7.86 17.60
C GLN A 44 -12.61 -6.89 18.22
N GLY A 45 -12.65 -5.60 17.86
CA GLY A 45 -11.67 -4.61 18.35
C GLY A 45 -10.25 -4.83 17.85
N VAL A 46 -10.06 -5.65 16.81
CA VAL A 46 -8.77 -5.78 16.15
C VAL A 46 -8.42 -4.46 15.48
N ALA A 47 -7.20 -3.97 15.68
CA ALA A 47 -6.71 -2.70 15.13
C ALA A 47 -7.15 -2.53 13.67
N ALA A 48 -7.73 -1.37 13.35
CA ALA A 48 -8.30 -1.10 12.04
C ALA A 48 -7.28 -1.38 10.94
N THR A 49 -7.55 -2.40 10.13
CA THR A 49 -6.74 -2.69 8.96
C THR A 49 -6.88 -1.52 7.98
N PRO A 50 -5.78 -0.94 7.48
CA PRO A 50 -5.86 0.14 6.50
C PRO A 50 -6.64 -0.32 5.27
N THR A 51 -7.74 0.36 4.95
CA THR A 51 -8.62 0.04 3.81
C THR A 51 -8.40 0.96 2.63
N THR A 52 -7.64 2.04 2.83
CA THR A 52 -7.29 3.01 1.80
C THR A 52 -5.82 2.92 1.42
N LEU A 53 -5.50 3.36 0.21
CA LEU A 53 -4.17 3.22 -0.37
C LEU A 53 -3.11 4.02 0.40
N LEU A 54 -3.43 5.26 0.81
CA LEU A 54 -2.49 6.09 1.58
C LEU A 54 -2.34 5.60 3.02
N ALA A 55 -3.42 5.12 3.65
CA ALA A 55 -3.32 4.51 4.98
C ALA A 55 -2.48 3.22 4.94
N MET A 56 -2.57 2.43 3.88
CA MET A 56 -1.72 1.25 3.68
C MET A 56 -0.25 1.65 3.46
N SER A 57 -0.02 2.71 2.67
CA SER A 57 1.32 3.25 2.43
C SER A 57 1.98 3.73 3.72
N GLU A 58 1.23 4.46 4.54
CA GLU A 58 1.70 4.92 5.85
C GLU A 58 2.06 3.75 6.77
N ALA A 59 1.19 2.75 6.88
CA ALA A 59 1.45 1.56 7.69
C ALA A 59 2.69 0.79 7.22
N GLU A 60 2.91 0.70 5.90
CA GLU A 60 4.10 0.05 5.33
C GLU A 60 5.36 0.89 5.58
N LEU A 61 5.30 2.23 5.50
CA LEU A 61 6.41 3.12 5.85
C LEU A 61 6.82 2.97 7.32
N GLN A 62 5.85 2.92 8.23
CA GLN A 62 6.13 2.70 9.65
C GLN A 62 6.79 1.32 9.89
N SER A 63 6.34 0.29 9.20
CA SER A 63 6.96 -1.03 9.24
C SER A 63 8.42 -1.01 8.76
N VAL A 64 8.69 -0.31 7.65
CA VAL A 64 10.06 -0.15 7.13
C VAL A 64 10.92 0.66 8.10
N LYS A 65 10.40 1.74 8.67
CA LYS A 65 11.08 2.59 9.65
C LYS A 65 11.50 1.80 10.88
N ALA A 66 10.63 0.95 11.41
CA ALA A 66 10.93 0.09 12.55
C ALA A 66 12.07 -0.92 12.29
N CYS A 67 12.35 -1.21 11.01
CA CYS A 67 13.42 -2.11 10.59
C CYS A 67 14.75 -1.41 10.26
N VAL A 68 14.79 -0.06 10.28
CA VAL A 68 16.02 0.70 10.00
C VAL A 68 17.08 0.43 11.07
N GLY A 69 18.32 0.27 10.65
CA GLY A 69 19.43 -0.11 11.52
C GLY A 69 19.50 -1.60 11.88
N ARG A 70 18.49 -2.41 11.49
CA ARG A 70 18.50 -3.87 11.68
C ARG A 70 18.57 -4.60 10.33
N SER A 71 17.46 -4.65 9.61
CA SER A 71 17.34 -5.35 8.32
C SER A 71 17.17 -4.40 7.13
N ARG A 72 17.06 -3.10 7.36
CA ARG A 72 16.89 -2.06 6.34
C ARG A 72 17.83 -0.90 6.59
N SER A 73 18.31 -0.28 5.50
CA SER A 73 19.11 0.94 5.58
C SER A 73 18.24 2.19 5.62
N GLU A 74 18.77 3.27 6.16
CA GLU A 74 18.16 4.61 6.12
C GLU A 74 17.85 5.05 4.67
N GLY A 75 18.76 4.72 3.73
CA GLY A 75 18.54 4.98 2.30
C GLY A 75 17.31 4.27 1.74
N THR A 76 17.03 3.04 2.20
CA THR A 76 15.81 2.31 1.81
C THR A 76 14.55 3.01 2.31
N TYR A 77 14.54 3.42 3.58
CA TYR A 77 13.43 4.16 4.15
C TYR A 77 13.17 5.47 3.40
N ARG A 78 14.23 6.26 3.15
CA ARG A 78 14.16 7.50 2.38
C ARG A 78 13.58 7.29 0.98
N ASN A 79 14.02 6.24 0.27
CA ASN A 79 13.50 5.92 -1.05
C ASN A 79 11.99 5.60 -1.01
N HIS A 80 11.53 4.85 -0.02
CA HIS A 80 10.09 4.56 0.13
C HIS A 80 9.27 5.79 0.51
N THR A 81 9.82 6.70 1.32
CA THR A 81 9.18 7.99 1.62
C THR A 81 9.01 8.85 0.37
N TYR A 82 9.98 8.85 -0.54
CA TYR A 82 9.84 9.52 -1.83
C TYR A 82 8.77 8.86 -2.71
N SER A 83 8.70 7.54 -2.74
CA SER A 83 7.67 6.82 -3.50
C SER A 83 6.27 7.08 -2.94
N ASP A 84 6.11 7.13 -1.62
CA ASP A 84 4.85 7.54 -0.96
C ASP A 84 4.46 8.96 -1.33
N LYS A 85 5.40 9.90 -1.31
CA LYS A 85 5.15 11.28 -1.74
C LYS A 85 4.63 11.34 -3.17
N MET A 86 5.26 10.61 -4.10
CA MET A 86 4.80 10.58 -5.50
C MET A 86 3.41 9.96 -5.64
N LEU A 87 3.10 8.95 -4.83
CA LEU A 87 1.78 8.34 -4.80
C LEU A 87 0.71 9.33 -4.30
N ARG A 88 0.98 10.08 -3.22
CA ARG A 88 0.10 11.13 -2.70
C ARG A 88 -0.17 12.21 -3.75
N GLU A 89 0.86 12.77 -4.34
CA GLU A 89 0.75 13.78 -5.38
C GLU A 89 -0.06 13.28 -6.60
N TRP A 90 0.10 12.01 -6.97
CA TRP A 90 -0.69 11.41 -8.05
C TRP A 90 -2.18 11.31 -7.68
N ILE A 91 -2.52 10.85 -6.48
CA ILE A 91 -3.90 10.77 -6.00
C ILE A 91 -4.54 12.17 -5.93
N GLU A 92 -3.82 13.15 -5.40
CA GLU A 92 -4.24 14.56 -5.35
C GLU A 92 -4.47 15.15 -6.75
N SER A 93 -3.62 14.79 -7.72
CA SER A 93 -3.79 15.23 -9.12
C SER A 93 -5.08 14.73 -9.77
N LYS A 94 -5.72 13.70 -9.20
CA LYS A 94 -7.04 13.19 -9.58
C LYS A 94 -8.19 13.86 -8.81
N GLY A 95 -7.92 14.89 -8.02
CA GLY A 95 -8.91 15.58 -7.17
C GLY A 95 -9.38 14.73 -5.98
N ARG A 96 -8.62 13.72 -5.57
CA ARG A 96 -8.96 12.81 -4.46
C ARG A 96 -8.02 13.02 -3.29
N LYS A 97 -8.54 12.92 -2.06
CA LYS A 97 -7.71 12.94 -0.84
C LYS A 97 -7.06 11.59 -0.56
N ASP A 98 -7.75 10.50 -0.88
CA ASP A 98 -7.28 9.12 -0.76
C ASP A 98 -8.11 8.21 -1.68
N MET A 99 -7.76 6.94 -1.76
CA MET A 99 -8.41 5.95 -2.63
C MET A 99 -8.61 4.64 -1.88
N PRO A 100 -9.84 4.09 -1.86
CA PRO A 100 -10.06 2.75 -1.32
C PRO A 100 -9.26 1.70 -2.09
N ILE A 101 -8.64 0.74 -1.39
CA ILE A 101 -7.78 -0.29 -2.00
C ILE A 101 -8.52 -1.12 -3.05
N HIS A 102 -9.79 -1.45 -2.79
CA HIS A 102 -10.61 -2.23 -3.73
C HIS A 102 -11.00 -1.47 -5.00
N ALA A 103 -10.89 -0.14 -5.00
CA ALA A 103 -11.11 0.69 -6.19
C ALA A 103 -9.86 0.80 -7.08
N VAL A 104 -8.75 0.18 -6.67
CA VAL A 104 -7.51 0.14 -7.46
C VAL A 104 -7.65 -0.91 -8.56
N THR A 105 -7.58 -0.49 -9.81
CA THR A 105 -7.67 -1.32 -11.01
C THR A 105 -6.31 -1.50 -11.68
N ASP A 106 -6.19 -2.49 -12.55
CA ASP A 106 -5.00 -2.75 -13.38
C ASP A 106 -4.57 -1.52 -14.20
N GLY A 107 -5.54 -0.82 -14.81
CA GLY A 107 -5.29 0.41 -15.57
C GLY A 107 -4.58 1.51 -14.78
N MET A 108 -4.75 1.55 -13.45
CA MET A 108 -4.11 2.56 -12.60
C MET A 108 -2.59 2.41 -12.54
N PHE A 109 -2.05 1.24 -12.79
CA PHE A 109 -0.61 1.04 -12.89
C PHE A 109 -0.02 1.85 -14.05
N GLU A 110 -0.67 1.79 -15.20
CA GLU A 110 -0.26 2.56 -16.40
C GLU A 110 -0.50 4.06 -16.21
N GLU A 111 -1.60 4.46 -15.60
CA GLU A 111 -1.88 5.86 -15.32
C GLU A 111 -0.82 6.47 -14.39
N PHE A 112 -0.42 5.75 -13.33
CA PHE A 112 0.66 6.20 -12.44
C PHE A 112 2.00 6.24 -13.17
N ARG A 113 2.29 5.26 -14.03
CA ARG A 113 3.48 5.26 -14.91
C ARG A 113 3.52 6.52 -15.78
N PHE A 114 2.42 6.84 -16.46
CA PHE A 114 2.34 8.06 -17.30
C PHE A 114 2.53 9.34 -16.48
N TYR A 115 1.94 9.40 -15.29
CA TYR A 115 2.13 10.53 -14.38
C TYR A 115 3.61 10.72 -14.02
N LEU A 116 4.32 9.65 -13.67
CA LEU A 116 5.74 9.69 -13.33
C LEU A 116 6.60 10.07 -14.55
N LYS A 117 6.27 9.55 -15.74
CA LYS A 117 6.95 9.93 -16.99
C LYS A 117 6.75 11.41 -17.34
N LYS A 118 5.56 11.95 -17.13
CA LYS A 118 5.29 13.38 -17.33
C LYS A 118 6.19 14.27 -16.46
N LYS A 119 6.59 13.79 -15.29
CA LYS A 119 7.59 14.46 -14.43
C LYS A 119 9.03 14.27 -14.89
N ARG A 120 9.28 13.63 -16.05
CA ARG A 120 10.59 13.37 -16.65
C ARG A 120 11.53 12.52 -15.76
N PHE A 121 10.98 11.64 -14.93
CA PHE A 121 11.80 10.72 -14.15
C PHE A 121 12.46 9.65 -15.04
N THR A 122 13.64 9.18 -14.60
CA THR A 122 14.33 8.08 -15.25
C THR A 122 13.56 6.77 -15.10
N ALA A 123 13.73 5.82 -16.04
CA ALA A 123 13.11 4.50 -15.97
C ALA A 123 13.36 3.80 -14.60
N LYS A 124 14.56 3.96 -14.03
CA LYS A 124 14.88 3.41 -12.70
C LYS A 124 14.00 4.02 -11.59
N THR A 125 13.76 5.33 -11.63
CA THR A 125 12.91 6.01 -10.65
C THR A 125 11.45 5.63 -10.83
N VAL A 126 10.98 5.60 -12.07
CA VAL A 126 9.61 5.15 -12.40
C VAL A 126 9.36 3.75 -11.88
N ASN A 127 10.27 2.81 -12.16
CA ASN A 127 10.15 1.43 -11.68
C ASN A 127 10.15 1.33 -10.15
N ARG A 128 10.97 2.12 -9.47
CA ARG A 128 10.98 2.17 -8.00
C ARG A 128 9.60 2.53 -7.43
N ASP A 129 8.97 3.57 -8.00
CA ASP A 129 7.70 4.08 -7.51
C ASP A 129 6.53 3.14 -7.90
N LEU A 130 6.59 2.51 -9.08
CA LEU A 130 5.67 1.43 -9.47
C LEU A 130 5.82 0.19 -8.57
N CYS A 131 7.04 -0.19 -8.20
CA CYS A 131 7.28 -1.27 -7.25
C CYS A 131 6.69 -0.96 -5.88
N TRP A 132 6.72 0.30 -5.44
CA TRP A 132 6.08 0.71 -4.20
C TRP A 132 4.57 0.47 -4.25
N LEU A 133 3.90 0.96 -5.30
CA LEU A 133 2.46 0.76 -5.51
C LEU A 133 2.09 -0.73 -5.55
N SER A 134 2.84 -1.54 -6.32
CA SER A 134 2.62 -2.99 -6.39
C SER A 134 2.81 -3.67 -5.04
N ARG A 135 3.81 -3.25 -4.26
CA ARG A 135 4.06 -3.75 -2.90
C ARG A 135 2.87 -3.51 -1.97
N LEU A 136 2.23 -2.33 -2.05
CA LEU A 136 1.04 -2.03 -1.26
C LEU A 136 -0.10 -2.99 -1.59
N MET A 137 -0.28 -3.32 -2.88
CA MET A 137 -1.29 -4.29 -3.30
C MET A 137 -0.98 -5.71 -2.80
N TYR A 138 0.28 -6.16 -2.84
CA TYR A 138 0.65 -7.45 -2.23
C TYR A 138 0.42 -7.47 -0.72
N ARG A 139 0.64 -6.34 -0.02
CA ARG A 139 0.28 -6.22 1.40
C ARG A 139 -1.22 -6.29 1.62
N ALA A 140 -2.01 -5.68 0.74
CA ALA A 140 -3.47 -5.76 0.80
C ALA A 140 -3.97 -7.20 0.59
N VAL A 141 -3.36 -7.96 -0.33
CA VAL A 141 -3.64 -9.40 -0.50
C VAL A 141 -3.27 -10.18 0.76
N SER A 142 -2.07 -9.98 1.32
CA SER A 142 -1.62 -10.69 2.52
C SER A 142 -2.49 -10.40 3.76
N LYS A 143 -3.12 -9.23 3.80
CA LYS A 143 -4.10 -8.83 4.82
C LYS A 143 -5.55 -9.19 4.47
N ARG A 144 -5.76 -9.90 3.36
CA ARG A 144 -7.08 -10.36 2.87
C ARG A 144 -8.10 -9.22 2.63
N ILE A 145 -7.59 -8.02 2.31
CA ILE A 145 -8.42 -6.87 1.91
C ILE A 145 -8.92 -7.04 0.48
N ILE A 146 -8.04 -7.56 -0.40
CA ILE A 146 -8.34 -7.94 -1.78
C ILE A 146 -7.89 -9.38 -2.02
N ARG A 147 -8.49 -10.05 -3.02
CA ARG A 147 -8.21 -11.47 -3.32
C ARG A 147 -6.93 -11.67 -4.12
N TYR A 148 -6.62 -10.76 -5.02
CA TYR A 148 -5.47 -10.82 -5.93
C TYR A 148 -4.89 -9.42 -6.12
N ASN A 149 -3.62 -9.37 -6.54
CA ASN A 149 -2.98 -8.11 -6.86
C ASN A 149 -3.41 -7.69 -8.28
N PRO A 150 -4.07 -6.52 -8.48
CA PRO A 150 -4.48 -6.06 -9.80
C PRO A 150 -3.30 -5.79 -10.73
N PHE A 151 -2.07 -5.69 -10.21
CA PHE A 151 -0.85 -5.43 -10.96
C PHE A 151 -0.02 -6.69 -11.24
N GLU A 152 -0.60 -7.88 -11.00
CA GLU A 152 0.06 -9.14 -11.34
C GLU A 152 0.26 -9.23 -12.85
N GLY A 153 1.49 -9.53 -13.27
CA GLY A 153 1.85 -9.53 -14.70
C GLY A 153 2.16 -8.16 -15.30
N ALA A 154 2.05 -7.05 -14.56
CA ALA A 154 2.40 -5.74 -15.06
C ALA A 154 3.89 -5.64 -15.41
N THR A 155 4.18 -5.04 -16.56
CA THR A 155 5.54 -4.87 -17.05
C THR A 155 6.16 -3.56 -16.54
N TYR A 156 7.46 -3.59 -16.30
CA TYR A 156 8.24 -2.43 -15.86
C TYR A 156 9.04 -1.84 -17.03
N GLU A 157 9.51 -0.60 -16.86
CA GLU A 157 10.36 0.06 -17.83
C GLU A 157 11.69 -0.68 -18.00
N LYS A 158 12.16 -0.79 -19.25
CA LYS A 158 13.49 -1.35 -19.51
C LYS A 158 14.57 -0.38 -19.03
N VAL A 159 15.40 -0.84 -18.11
CA VAL A 159 16.52 -0.05 -17.58
C VAL A 159 17.80 -0.50 -18.25
N GLU A 160 18.42 0.40 -19.03
CA GLU A 160 19.75 0.16 -19.55
C GLU A 160 20.78 0.23 -18.44
N ARG A 161 21.50 -0.86 -18.22
CA ARG A 161 22.62 -0.91 -17.28
C ARG A 161 23.88 -0.50 -18.03
N LYS A 162 24.34 0.74 -17.82
CA LYS A 162 25.68 1.13 -18.24
C LYS A 162 26.67 0.55 -17.23
N ILE A 163 27.34 -0.52 -17.60
CA ILE A 163 28.43 -1.08 -16.81
C ILE A 163 29.59 -0.09 -16.93
N ARG A 164 29.94 0.54 -15.84
CA ARG A 164 31.13 1.37 -15.72
C ARG A 164 32.22 0.54 -15.08
N PHE A 165 33.27 0.26 -15.79
CA PHE A 165 34.48 -0.39 -15.28
C PHE A 165 35.68 0.53 -15.53
N LEU A 166 36.65 0.49 -14.65
CA LEU A 166 37.91 1.19 -14.81
C LEU A 166 38.71 0.50 -15.94
N GLN A 167 39.16 1.28 -16.90
CA GLN A 167 40.08 0.78 -17.89
C GLN A 167 41.50 0.67 -17.29
N LYS A 168 42.38 -0.13 -17.91
CA LYS A 168 43.77 -0.26 -17.41
C LYS A 168 44.47 1.09 -17.29
N SER A 169 44.20 2.01 -18.22
CA SER A 169 44.70 3.40 -18.16
C SER A 169 44.22 4.16 -16.94
N ASP A 170 42.96 3.94 -16.50
CA ASP A 170 42.42 4.64 -15.33
C ASP A 170 43.01 4.08 -14.03
N VAL A 171 43.23 2.76 -13.99
CA VAL A 171 43.94 2.11 -12.88
C VAL A 171 45.37 2.61 -12.77
N ALA A 172 46.08 2.71 -13.89
CA ALA A 172 47.46 3.26 -13.91
C ALA A 172 47.51 4.70 -13.38
N LYS A 173 46.54 5.56 -13.78
CA LYS A 173 46.42 6.92 -13.27
C LYS A 173 46.17 6.96 -11.76
N LEU A 174 45.29 6.10 -11.26
CA LEU A 174 44.97 6.00 -9.82
C LEU A 174 46.19 5.55 -9.02
N MET A 175 46.98 4.60 -9.56
CA MET A 175 48.22 4.14 -8.89
C MET A 175 49.36 5.17 -8.92
N ALA A 176 49.33 6.11 -9.87
CA ALA A 176 50.29 7.21 -9.95
C ALA A 176 49.95 8.41 -9.02
N LEU A 177 48.76 8.45 -8.46
CA LEU A 177 48.33 9.41 -7.43
C LEU A 177 48.83 8.93 -6.06
N LYS A 178 50.13 9.22 -5.74
CA LYS A 178 50.69 9.06 -4.40
C LYS A 178 50.64 10.37 -3.66
#